data_b964359cd8ea9508948f4a70146e7ece
#
_entry.id   b964359cd8ea9508948f4a70146e7ece
#
_cell.length_a   1.000
_cell.length_b   1.000
_cell.length_c   1.000
_cell.angle_alpha   90.00
_cell.angle_beta   90.00
_cell.angle_gamma   90.00
#
_symmetry.space_group_name_H-M   'P 1'
#
loop_
_entity.id
_entity.type
_entity.pdbx_description
1 polymer ?
#
loop_
_entity_poly.entity_id
_entity_poly.type
_entity_poly.pdbx_seq_one_letter_code
_entity_poly.pdbx_strand_id
1 'polypeptide(L)'
;KISNVDVFTIMSDESFGYVNFLQLSYGSIIRSHTLEIKKKLDETDQELLELAITEIRQRFNSNSKEIYVPFEVDLGEEVKVTIPKLGDKKHILELSLRNAKYYRMERFKQIKITDPDRHVNRIMAQMQKAAALNEE
;
A
#
# COMPACT_ATOMS: atom_id res chain seq x y z
N LYS A 1 -9.17 -24.81 12.41
CA LYS A 1 -8.80 -24.23 11.14
C LYS A 1 -8.74 -22.71 11.19
N ILE A 2 -7.62 -22.20 10.85
CA ILE A 2 -7.37 -20.76 10.93
C ILE A 2 -7.79 -20.10 9.62
N SER A 3 -8.57 -19.03 9.72
CA SER A 3 -9.01 -18.30 8.56
C SER A 3 -8.42 -16.90 8.57
N ASN A 4 -7.13 -16.81 8.79
CA ASN A 4 -6.44 -15.52 8.79
C ASN A 4 -6.00 -15.17 7.37
N VAL A 5 -6.26 -13.93 6.99
CA VAL A 5 -5.89 -13.41 5.68
C VAL A 5 -5.25 -12.05 5.90
N ASP A 6 -4.16 -11.80 5.19
CA ASP A 6 -3.54 -10.49 5.16
C ASP A 6 -3.96 -9.79 3.87
N VAL A 7 -4.36 -8.54 3.96
CA VAL A 7 -4.78 -7.73 2.82
C VAL A 7 -3.79 -6.59 2.66
N PHE A 8 -3.29 -6.41 1.44
CA PHE A 8 -2.33 -5.36 1.16
C PHE A 8 -2.75 -4.59 -0.08
N THR A 9 -2.67 -3.28 -0.01
CA THR A 9 -2.85 -2.43 -1.18
C THR A 9 -1.77 -1.35 -1.17
N ILE A 10 -1.58 -0.71 -2.31
CA ILE A 10 -0.58 0.33 -2.45
C ILE A 10 -1.15 1.48 -3.26
N MET A 11 -0.77 2.67 -2.86
CA MET A 11 -0.92 3.88 -3.66
C MET A 11 0.41 4.59 -3.62
N SER A 12 0.92 4.99 -4.79
CA SER A 12 2.22 5.65 -4.81
C SER A 12 2.12 6.96 -5.57
N ASP A 13 3.08 7.84 -5.29
CA ASP A 13 3.27 9.06 -6.07
C ASP A 13 4.72 9.10 -6.54
N GLU A 14 5.21 10.27 -6.91
CA GLU A 14 6.57 10.42 -7.44
C GLU A 14 7.63 9.93 -6.48
N SER A 15 7.45 10.20 -5.19
CA SER A 15 8.49 10.01 -4.20
C SER A 15 8.22 8.92 -3.19
N PHE A 16 6.97 8.56 -2.97
CA PHE A 16 6.59 7.67 -1.87
C PHE A 16 5.57 6.63 -2.32
N GLY A 17 5.63 5.47 -1.67
CA GLY A 17 4.56 4.49 -1.72
C GLY A 17 3.87 4.41 -0.37
N TYR A 18 2.56 4.23 -0.39
CA TYR A 18 1.74 4.10 0.82
C TYR A 18 1.06 2.75 0.75
N VAL A 19 1.45 1.85 1.65
CA VAL A 19 0.93 0.48 1.66
C VAL A 19 0.06 0.31 2.89
N ASN A 20 -1.18 -0.09 2.67
CA ASN A 20 -2.09 -0.40 3.77
C ASN A 20 -2.18 -1.90 3.95
N PHE A 21 -2.16 -2.31 5.19
CA PHE A 21 -2.26 -3.70 5.63
C PHE A 21 -3.49 -3.84 6.51
N LEU A 22 -4.35 -4.80 6.15
CA LEU A 22 -5.46 -5.20 7.01
C LEU A 22 -5.27 -6.68 7.33
N GLN A 23 -5.37 -7.01 8.59
CA GLN A 23 -5.30 -8.41 9.00
C GLN A 23 -6.71 -8.85 9.37
N LEU A 24 -7.15 -9.95 8.73
CA LEU A 24 -8.47 -10.50 8.96
C LEU A 24 -8.35 -11.79 9.73
N SER A 25 -9.29 -11.99 10.65
CA SER A 25 -9.46 -13.25 11.34
C SER A 25 -10.94 -13.59 11.26
N TYR A 26 -11.26 -14.69 10.58
CA TYR A 26 -12.63 -15.13 10.40
C TYR A 26 -13.51 -14.00 9.83
N GLY A 27 -12.96 -13.26 8.87
CA GLY A 27 -13.70 -12.21 8.18
C GLY A 27 -13.74 -10.87 8.89
N SER A 28 -13.20 -10.77 10.09
CA SER A 28 -13.19 -9.51 10.84
C SER A 28 -11.81 -8.88 10.79
N ILE A 29 -11.78 -7.55 10.65
CA ILE A 29 -10.52 -6.82 10.67
C ILE A 29 -10.03 -6.72 12.11
N ILE A 30 -8.87 -7.33 12.38
CA ILE A 30 -8.28 -7.30 13.71
C ILE A 30 -7.06 -6.38 13.79
N ARG A 31 -6.57 -5.89 12.65
CA ARG A 31 -5.40 -4.99 12.63
C ARG A 31 -5.42 -4.18 11.36
N SER A 32 -5.04 -2.92 11.47
CA SER A 32 -4.86 -2.05 10.31
C SER A 32 -3.58 -1.24 10.52
N HIS A 33 -2.76 -1.17 9.48
CA HIS A 33 -1.49 -0.44 9.54
C HIS A 33 -1.15 0.09 8.17
N THR A 34 -0.63 1.30 8.10
CA THR A 34 -0.19 1.89 6.84
C THR A 34 1.28 2.25 6.96
N LEU A 35 2.05 1.84 5.96
CA LEU A 35 3.48 2.08 5.89
C LEU A 35 3.79 3.05 4.76
N GLU A 36 4.54 4.10 5.06
CA GLU A 36 5.02 5.03 4.05
C GLU A 36 6.44 4.63 3.68
N ILE A 37 6.69 4.43 2.38
CA ILE A 37 8.00 4.01 1.89
C ILE A 37 8.51 5.06 0.93
N LYS A 38 9.70 5.60 1.23
CA LYS A 38 10.33 6.54 0.32
C LYS A 38 10.99 5.76 -0.82
N LYS A 39 10.71 6.18 -2.04
CA LYS A 39 11.35 5.58 -3.22
C LYS A 39 12.82 5.98 -3.24
N LYS A 40 13.68 5.04 -3.55
CA LYS A 40 15.11 5.28 -3.66
C LYS A 40 15.51 5.49 -5.10
N LEU A 41 14.92 4.74 -5.98
CA LEU A 41 15.07 4.87 -7.42
C LEU A 41 13.68 5.05 -7.98
N ASP A 42 13.38 4.42 -9.07
CA ASP A 42 12.06 4.51 -9.68
C ASP A 42 11.35 3.16 -9.54
N GLU A 43 11.25 2.69 -8.29
CA GLU A 43 10.64 1.40 -8.01
C GLU A 43 9.20 1.36 -8.47
N THR A 44 8.79 0.20 -9.00
CA THR A 44 7.41 -0.02 -9.40
C THR A 44 6.55 -0.31 -8.18
N ASP A 45 5.24 -0.19 -8.36
CA ASP A 45 4.31 -0.55 -7.28
C ASP A 45 4.48 -2.01 -6.87
N GLN A 46 4.75 -2.89 -7.83
CA GLN A 46 4.98 -4.30 -7.53
C GLN A 46 6.19 -4.47 -6.61
N GLU A 47 7.30 -3.81 -6.94
CA GLU A 47 8.51 -3.91 -6.14
C GLU A 47 8.29 -3.37 -4.74
N LEU A 48 7.64 -2.20 -4.63
CA LEU A 48 7.36 -1.61 -3.33
C LEU A 48 6.42 -2.47 -2.51
N LEU A 49 5.41 -3.03 -3.15
CA LEU A 49 4.44 -3.84 -2.43
C LEU A 49 5.09 -5.12 -1.91
N GLU A 50 5.94 -5.77 -2.69
CA GLU A 50 6.64 -6.97 -2.26
C GLU A 50 7.51 -6.68 -1.04
N LEU A 51 8.25 -5.57 -1.08
CA LEU A 51 9.07 -5.18 0.07
C LEU A 51 8.23 -4.91 1.30
N ALA A 52 7.13 -4.19 1.13
CA ALA A 52 6.26 -3.83 2.24
C ALA A 52 5.60 -5.07 2.85
N ILE A 53 5.15 -5.99 2.02
CA ILE A 53 4.52 -7.22 2.52
C ILE A 53 5.50 -7.99 3.40
N THR A 54 6.72 -8.15 2.93
CA THR A 54 7.74 -8.87 3.69
C THR A 54 8.00 -8.17 5.03
N GLU A 55 8.18 -6.86 5.01
CA GLU A 55 8.47 -6.12 6.23
C GLU A 55 7.30 -6.15 7.21
N ILE A 56 6.09 -5.92 6.72
CA ILE A 56 4.91 -5.85 7.59
C ILE A 56 4.60 -7.19 8.20
N ARG A 57 4.65 -8.27 7.40
CA ARG A 57 4.38 -9.60 7.94
C ARG A 57 5.41 -9.99 9.00
N GLN A 58 6.65 -9.57 8.81
CA GLN A 58 7.69 -9.82 9.79
C GLN A 58 7.47 -8.99 11.07
N ARG A 59 7.14 -7.72 10.90
CA ARG A 59 6.93 -6.82 12.03
C ARG A 59 5.77 -7.27 12.93
N PHE A 60 4.69 -7.72 12.32
CA PHE A 60 3.51 -8.15 13.07
C PHE A 60 3.45 -9.64 13.27
N ASN A 61 4.52 -10.33 12.89
CA ASN A 61 4.62 -11.78 13.07
C ASN A 61 3.42 -12.52 12.49
N SER A 62 3.03 -12.11 11.29
CA SER A 62 1.90 -12.72 10.61
C SER A 62 2.29 -14.06 10.00
N ASN A 63 1.45 -15.06 10.23
CA ASN A 63 1.62 -16.38 9.62
C ASN A 63 0.42 -16.76 8.78
N SER A 64 -0.35 -15.78 8.33
CA SER A 64 -1.48 -16.02 7.44
C SER A 64 -1.02 -16.74 6.19
N LYS A 65 -1.80 -17.72 5.75
CA LYS A 65 -1.45 -18.53 4.58
C LYS A 65 -1.96 -17.93 3.29
N GLU A 66 -2.84 -16.95 3.37
CA GLU A 66 -3.41 -16.33 2.18
C GLU A 66 -3.29 -14.83 2.27
N ILE A 67 -3.02 -14.19 1.14
CA ILE A 67 -2.86 -12.75 1.03
C ILE A 67 -3.73 -12.25 -0.13
N TYR A 68 -4.49 -11.18 0.11
CA TYR A 68 -5.23 -10.49 -0.96
C TYR A 68 -4.43 -9.27 -1.40
N VAL A 69 -4.22 -9.13 -2.70
CA VAL A 69 -3.47 -8.03 -3.29
C VAL A 69 -4.17 -7.57 -4.58
N PRO A 70 -3.88 -6.33 -5.04
CA PRO A 70 -4.55 -5.81 -6.24
C PRO A 70 -3.93 -6.31 -7.55
N PHE A 71 -2.73 -6.86 -7.51
CA PHE A 71 -2.04 -7.37 -8.70
C PHE A 71 -1.03 -8.41 -8.26
N GLU A 72 -0.42 -9.09 -9.22
CA GLU A 72 0.50 -10.18 -8.91
C GLU A 72 1.74 -9.69 -8.18
N VAL A 73 2.15 -10.45 -7.18
CA VAL A 73 3.38 -10.23 -6.44
C VAL A 73 4.07 -11.58 -6.27
N ASP A 74 5.38 -11.56 -6.15
CA ASP A 74 6.17 -12.77 -5.97
C ASP A 74 6.63 -12.85 -4.50
N LEU A 75 6.00 -13.74 -3.75
CA LEU A 75 6.27 -13.92 -2.33
C LEU A 75 6.72 -15.35 -2.01
N GLY A 76 7.06 -16.12 -3.05
CA GLY A 76 7.39 -17.53 -2.85
C GLY A 76 6.16 -18.40 -2.84
N GLU A 77 6.34 -19.67 -2.51
CA GLU A 77 5.29 -20.65 -2.66
C GLU A 77 4.55 -20.98 -1.38
N GLU A 78 4.97 -20.40 -0.26
CA GLU A 78 4.37 -20.72 1.03
C GLU A 78 3.09 -19.94 1.30
N VAL A 79 2.80 -18.96 0.47
CA VAL A 79 1.68 -18.07 0.66
C VAL A 79 0.81 -18.11 -0.58
N LYS A 80 -0.50 -18.26 -0.37
CA LYS A 80 -1.44 -18.20 -1.47
C LYS A 80 -1.76 -16.74 -1.77
N VAL A 81 -1.44 -16.30 -2.98
CA VAL A 81 -1.70 -14.94 -3.43
C VAL A 81 -3.02 -14.92 -4.19
N THR A 82 -3.96 -14.14 -3.71
CA THR A 82 -5.29 -14.02 -4.31
C THR A 82 -5.47 -12.58 -4.77
N ILE A 83 -5.98 -12.42 -6.00
CA ILE A 83 -6.29 -11.12 -6.56
C ILE A 83 -7.81 -11.04 -6.72
N PRO A 84 -8.52 -10.49 -5.71
CA PRO A 84 -9.98 -10.48 -5.75
C PRO A 84 -10.53 -9.65 -6.90
N LYS A 85 -11.57 -10.16 -7.55
CA LYS A 85 -12.22 -9.46 -8.65
C LYS A 85 -13.63 -9.04 -8.31
N LEU A 86 -14.32 -9.79 -7.44
CA LEU A 86 -15.73 -9.57 -7.12
C LEU A 86 -15.99 -9.85 -5.65
N GLY A 87 -17.11 -9.35 -5.15
CA GLY A 87 -17.68 -9.76 -3.88
C GLY A 87 -16.98 -9.18 -2.67
N ASP A 88 -17.12 -9.87 -1.55
CA ASP A 88 -16.64 -9.38 -0.27
C ASP A 88 -15.13 -9.20 -0.24
N LYS A 89 -14.41 -10.12 -0.88
CA LYS A 89 -12.94 -10.01 -0.94
C LYS A 89 -12.51 -8.76 -1.68
N LYS A 90 -13.22 -8.42 -2.76
CA LYS A 90 -12.92 -7.21 -3.52
C LYS A 90 -13.24 -5.97 -2.69
N HIS A 91 -14.34 -6.00 -1.94
CA HIS A 91 -14.71 -4.89 -1.08
C HIS A 91 -13.67 -4.61 -0.02
N ILE A 92 -13.13 -5.66 0.60
CA ILE A 92 -12.11 -5.47 1.64
C ILE A 92 -10.82 -4.93 1.02
N LEU A 93 -10.50 -5.35 -0.20
CA LEU A 93 -9.35 -4.81 -0.92
C LEU A 93 -9.54 -3.32 -1.20
N GLU A 94 -10.74 -2.93 -1.60
CA GLU A 94 -11.05 -1.51 -1.85
C GLU A 94 -10.98 -0.69 -0.56
N LEU A 95 -11.39 -1.27 0.54
CA LEU A 95 -11.28 -0.58 1.84
C LEU A 95 -9.81 -0.32 2.18
N SER A 96 -8.97 -1.32 1.96
CA SER A 96 -7.54 -1.17 2.21
C SER A 96 -6.96 -0.05 1.34
N LEU A 97 -7.32 0.00 0.06
CA LEU A 97 -6.83 1.05 -0.83
C LEU A 97 -7.29 2.43 -0.36
N ARG A 98 -8.53 2.53 0.09
CA ARG A 98 -9.05 3.80 0.63
C ARG A 98 -8.22 4.24 1.84
N ASN A 99 -7.85 3.30 2.69
CA ASN A 99 -7.02 3.62 3.85
C ASN A 99 -5.66 4.16 3.43
N ALA A 100 -5.05 3.58 2.40
CA ALA A 100 -3.77 4.06 1.89
C ALA A 100 -3.89 5.48 1.35
N LYS A 101 -4.95 5.75 0.59
CA LYS A 101 -5.20 7.08 0.05
C LYS A 101 -5.45 8.10 1.15
N TYR A 102 -6.21 7.71 2.17
CA TYR A 102 -6.50 8.60 3.28
C TYR A 102 -5.22 8.94 4.05
N TYR A 103 -4.39 7.93 4.29
CA TYR A 103 -3.12 8.14 4.99
C TYR A 103 -2.26 9.15 4.23
N ARG A 104 -2.16 8.99 2.90
CA ARG A 104 -1.37 9.92 2.08
C ARG A 104 -1.91 11.33 2.20
N MET A 105 -3.23 11.48 2.16
CA MET A 105 -3.87 12.80 2.27
C MET A 105 -3.54 13.42 3.63
N GLU A 106 -3.62 12.64 4.70
CA GLU A 106 -3.32 13.14 6.04
C GLU A 106 -1.85 13.53 6.18
N ARG A 107 -0.96 12.75 5.58
CA ARG A 107 0.47 13.10 5.60
C ARG A 107 0.72 14.40 4.88
N PHE A 108 0.06 14.64 3.76
CA PHE A 108 0.19 15.90 3.03
C PHE A 108 -0.26 17.07 3.89
N LYS A 109 -1.36 16.93 4.61
CA LYS A 109 -1.84 17.98 5.51
C LYS A 109 -0.83 18.27 6.61
N GLN A 110 -0.27 17.22 7.21
CA GLN A 110 0.72 17.39 8.27
C GLN A 110 1.97 18.10 7.77
N ILE A 111 2.46 17.74 6.59
CA ILE A 111 3.63 18.37 6.02
C ILE A 111 3.35 19.84 5.71
N LYS A 112 2.14 20.15 5.23
CA LYS A 112 1.76 21.53 4.95
C LYS A 112 1.78 22.39 6.21
N ILE A 113 1.37 21.80 7.35
CA ILE A 113 1.32 22.53 8.62
C ILE A 113 2.70 22.68 9.23
N THR A 114 3.50 21.58 9.22
CA THR A 114 4.77 21.54 9.96
C THR A 114 5.97 21.90 9.10
N ASP A 115 5.86 21.75 7.78
CA ASP A 115 6.97 22.02 6.86
C ASP A 115 6.39 22.39 5.49
N PRO A 116 5.94 23.64 5.35
CA PRO A 116 5.28 24.06 4.09
C PRO A 116 6.18 23.93 2.87
N ASP A 117 7.48 24.16 3.01
CA ASP A 117 8.40 24.08 1.87
C ASP A 117 8.49 22.64 1.36
N ARG A 118 8.56 21.69 2.28
CA ARG A 118 8.62 20.27 1.90
C ARG A 118 7.35 19.84 1.18
N HIS A 119 6.20 20.32 1.66
CA HIS A 119 4.90 20.02 1.04
C HIS A 119 4.86 20.54 -0.39
N VAL A 120 5.29 21.79 -0.60
CA VAL A 120 5.31 22.39 -1.93
C VAL A 120 6.24 21.62 -2.85
N ASN A 121 7.41 21.23 -2.37
CA ASN A 121 8.37 20.49 -3.18
C ASN A 121 7.82 19.15 -3.64
N ARG A 122 7.08 18.46 -2.80
CA ARG A 122 6.48 17.18 -3.18
C ARG A 122 5.44 17.37 -4.28
N ILE A 123 4.62 18.40 -4.15
CA ILE A 123 3.59 18.68 -5.15
C ILE A 123 4.23 19.07 -6.47
N MET A 124 5.26 19.89 -6.44
CA MET A 124 5.95 20.31 -7.66
C MET A 124 6.59 19.13 -8.39
N ALA A 125 7.17 18.21 -7.63
CA ALA A 125 7.76 17.01 -8.25
C ALA A 125 6.69 16.20 -8.99
N GLN A 126 5.52 16.05 -8.39
CA GLN A 126 4.43 15.33 -9.04
C GLN A 126 3.93 16.05 -10.29
N MET A 127 3.86 17.36 -10.24
CA MET A 127 3.43 18.15 -11.39
C MET A 127 4.43 18.05 -12.53
N GLN A 128 5.72 18.07 -12.22
CA GLN A 128 6.75 17.94 -13.24
C GLN A 128 6.68 16.58 -13.93
N LYS A 129 6.44 15.53 -13.17
CA LYS A 129 6.31 14.21 -13.77
C LYS A 129 5.09 14.13 -14.69
N ALA A 130 3.97 14.69 -14.26
CA ALA A 130 2.76 14.69 -15.07
C ALA A 130 2.99 15.46 -16.37
N ALA A 131 3.68 16.60 -16.31
CA ALA A 131 3.98 17.38 -17.49
C ALA A 131 4.88 16.59 -18.46
N ALA A 132 5.90 15.90 -17.92
CA ALA A 132 6.80 15.11 -18.75
C ALA A 132 6.05 13.98 -19.46
N LEU A 133 5.07 13.37 -18.82
CA LEU A 133 4.28 12.31 -19.42
C LEU A 133 3.38 12.84 -20.53
N ASN A 134 3.02 14.11 -20.50
CA ASN A 134 2.13 14.72 -21.48
C ASN A 134 2.85 15.37 -22.65
N GLU A 135 4.17 15.35 -22.65
CA GLU A 135 4.96 16.07 -23.66
C GLU A 135 5.36 15.21 -24.85
N GLU A 136 4.68 14.17 -25.09
CA GLU A 136 5.05 13.33 -26.25
C GLU A 136 4.62 13.89 -27.57
#